data_b9266dda06a9a3f21069e20b452b185d
#
_entry.id   b9266dda06a9a3f21069e20b452b185d
#
_cell.length_a   1.000
_cell.length_b   1.000
_cell.length_c   1.000
_cell.angle_alpha   90.00
_cell.angle_beta   90.00
_cell.angle_gamma   90.00
#
_symmetry.space_group_name_H-M   'P 1'
#
loop_
_entity.id
_entity.type
_entity.pdbx_description
1 polymer ?
#
loop_
_entity_poly.entity_id
_entity_poly.type
_entity_poly.pdbx_seq_one_letter_code
_entity_poly.pdbx_strand_id
1 'polypeptide(L)'
;MTIDESDRFVSALEGLTDPEDKRKAIGREFIRSFEDAQRKLVAELGGSGEDIKFLVQGTLYPDVVESGGGEGAANIKSHHNVGGLPEDLAFDLVEPLRTLFKDEVRAIGRKLGVPEKIVARQPFPGPGLGIRVIGEVTRENLDVLRAADAIARAELTKAGLDNEVWQMPVVLLSQVRS
;
A
#
# COMPACT_ATOMS: atom_id res chain seq x y z
N MET A 1 -6.40 -12.52 -13.01
CA MET A 1 -7.66 -12.14 -12.33
C MET A 1 -7.56 -10.69 -11.87
N THR A 2 -8.58 -9.87 -12.11
CA THR A 2 -8.69 -8.50 -11.57
C THR A 2 -9.92 -8.46 -10.68
N ILE A 3 -9.78 -7.90 -9.48
CA ILE A 3 -10.86 -7.79 -8.50
C ILE A 3 -10.97 -6.33 -8.10
N ASP A 4 -12.17 -5.77 -8.21
CA ASP A 4 -12.48 -4.42 -7.72
C ASP A 4 -13.11 -4.54 -6.33
N GLU A 5 -12.40 -4.06 -5.33
CA GLU A 5 -12.82 -4.04 -3.93
C GLU A 5 -13.03 -2.59 -3.43
N SER A 6 -13.22 -1.64 -4.34
CA SER A 6 -13.35 -0.22 -4.01
C SER A 6 -14.41 0.05 -2.96
N ASP A 7 -15.58 -0.60 -3.09
CA ASP A 7 -16.71 -0.43 -2.15
C ASP A 7 -16.36 -0.97 -0.76
N ARG A 8 -15.70 -2.12 -0.71
CA ARG A 8 -15.25 -2.75 0.52
C ARG A 8 -14.30 -1.86 1.32
N PHE A 9 -13.28 -1.31 0.65
CA PHE A 9 -12.31 -0.44 1.31
C PHE A 9 -12.92 0.88 1.77
N VAL A 10 -13.80 1.49 0.98
CA VAL A 10 -14.49 2.73 1.39
C VAL A 10 -15.39 2.46 2.60
N SER A 11 -16.16 1.37 2.59
CA SER A 11 -17.02 1.00 3.72
C SER A 11 -16.23 0.70 5.00
N ALA A 12 -15.07 0.05 4.88
CA ALA A 12 -14.20 -0.24 6.03
C ALA A 12 -13.58 1.02 6.66
N LEU A 13 -13.57 2.14 5.92
CA LEU A 13 -13.03 3.43 6.39
C LEU A 13 -14.12 4.39 6.89
N GLU A 14 -15.39 4.02 6.81
CA GLU A 14 -16.51 4.85 7.24
C GLU A 14 -16.38 5.22 8.73
N GLY A 15 -16.50 6.50 9.05
CA GLY A 15 -16.36 7.03 10.41
C GLY A 15 -14.92 7.07 10.96
N LEU A 16 -13.93 6.51 10.27
CA LEU A 16 -12.54 6.53 10.73
C LEU A 16 -11.88 7.87 10.36
N THR A 17 -11.39 8.58 11.37
CA THR A 17 -10.67 9.85 11.20
C THR A 17 -9.19 9.75 11.57
N ASP A 18 -8.85 8.88 12.51
CA ASP A 18 -7.47 8.65 12.93
C ASP A 18 -6.66 7.93 11.83
N PRO A 19 -5.45 8.43 11.48
CA PRO A 19 -4.64 7.83 10.43
C PRO A 19 -4.19 6.41 10.74
N GLU A 20 -3.96 6.08 12.00
CA GLU A 20 -3.51 4.75 12.39
C GLU A 20 -4.65 3.72 12.30
N ASP A 21 -5.85 4.09 12.71
CA ASP A 21 -7.04 3.24 12.58
C ASP A 21 -7.35 2.98 11.10
N LYS A 22 -7.20 4.00 10.23
CA LYS A 22 -7.31 3.84 8.78
C LYS A 22 -6.28 2.85 8.23
N ARG A 23 -5.00 2.94 8.66
CA ARG A 23 -3.95 2.01 8.22
C ARG A 23 -4.26 0.59 8.61
N LYS A 24 -4.70 0.37 9.85
CA LYS A 24 -5.09 -0.96 10.35
C LYS A 24 -6.28 -1.52 9.58
N ALA A 25 -7.31 -0.71 9.34
CA ALA A 25 -8.48 -1.12 8.57
C ALA A 25 -8.09 -1.50 7.13
N ILE A 26 -7.31 -0.67 6.43
CA ILE A 26 -6.85 -0.93 5.08
C ILE A 26 -5.98 -2.20 5.03
N GLY A 27 -5.03 -2.36 5.95
CA GLY A 27 -4.16 -3.53 6.01
C GLY A 27 -4.95 -4.83 6.19
N ARG A 28 -5.91 -4.83 7.11
CA ARG A 28 -6.81 -5.97 7.33
C ARG A 28 -7.64 -6.31 6.10
N GLU A 29 -8.29 -5.32 5.50
CA GLU A 29 -9.11 -5.55 4.30
C GLU A 29 -8.28 -6.01 3.10
N PHE A 30 -7.03 -5.56 2.99
CA PHE A 30 -6.12 -6.02 1.95
C PHE A 30 -5.92 -7.55 2.03
N ILE A 31 -5.61 -8.06 3.21
CA ILE A 31 -5.41 -9.49 3.42
C ILE A 31 -6.70 -10.28 3.18
N ARG A 32 -7.84 -9.80 3.70
CA ARG A 32 -9.14 -10.47 3.46
C ARG A 32 -9.50 -10.52 1.97
N SER A 33 -9.17 -9.47 1.22
CA SER A 33 -9.35 -9.46 -0.24
C SER A 33 -8.47 -10.50 -0.94
N PHE A 34 -7.21 -10.70 -0.48
CA PHE A 34 -6.35 -11.76 -1.00
C PHE A 34 -6.89 -13.15 -0.69
N GLU A 35 -7.36 -13.41 0.53
CA GLU A 35 -7.97 -14.69 0.91
C GLU A 35 -9.23 -14.99 0.09
N ASP A 36 -10.08 -13.98 -0.14
CA ASP A 36 -11.27 -14.11 -0.99
C ASP A 36 -10.90 -14.39 -2.45
N ALA A 37 -9.87 -13.70 -2.97
CA ALA A 37 -9.33 -13.92 -4.30
C ALA A 37 -8.78 -15.33 -4.48
N GLN A 38 -8.03 -15.82 -3.48
CA GLN A 38 -7.53 -17.19 -3.47
C GLN A 38 -8.67 -18.20 -3.56
N ARG A 39 -9.70 -18.05 -2.70
CA ARG A 39 -10.86 -18.95 -2.72
C ARG A 39 -11.56 -18.99 -4.08
N LYS A 40 -11.75 -17.82 -4.69
CA LYS A 40 -12.35 -17.71 -6.05
C LYS A 40 -11.48 -18.40 -7.10
N LEU A 41 -10.17 -18.13 -7.08
CA LEU A 41 -9.22 -18.71 -8.05
C LEU A 41 -9.16 -20.24 -7.93
N VAL A 42 -9.08 -20.76 -6.72
CA VAL A 42 -9.08 -22.21 -6.47
C VAL A 42 -10.37 -22.85 -6.97
N ALA A 43 -11.52 -22.24 -6.71
CA ALA A 43 -12.81 -22.73 -7.21
C ALA A 43 -12.88 -22.72 -8.75
N GLU A 44 -12.36 -21.68 -9.41
CA GLU A 44 -12.30 -21.59 -10.88
C GLU A 44 -11.37 -22.65 -11.51
N LEU A 45 -10.27 -22.99 -10.84
CA LEU A 45 -9.30 -23.98 -11.33
C LEU A 45 -9.68 -25.42 -10.98
N GLY A 46 -10.76 -25.64 -10.23
CA GLY A 46 -11.19 -26.96 -9.78
C GLY A 46 -10.23 -27.63 -8.79
N GLY A 47 -9.36 -26.83 -8.15
CA GLY A 47 -8.39 -27.27 -7.14
C GLY A 47 -8.96 -27.35 -5.72
N SER A 48 -8.14 -27.80 -4.77
CA SER A 48 -8.41 -27.71 -3.35
C SER A 48 -7.83 -26.40 -2.79
N GLY A 49 -8.39 -25.87 -1.70
CA GLY A 49 -7.87 -24.66 -1.04
C GLY A 49 -6.42 -24.78 -0.54
N GLU A 50 -5.87 -26.00 -0.55
CA GLU A 50 -4.48 -26.29 -0.16
C GLU A 50 -3.45 -26.04 -1.28
N ASP A 51 -3.89 -25.76 -2.50
CA ASP A 51 -2.99 -25.61 -3.66
C ASP A 51 -2.24 -24.26 -3.67
N ILE A 52 -2.78 -23.22 -3.02
CA ILE A 52 -2.17 -21.90 -2.91
C ILE A 52 -1.81 -21.65 -1.44
N LYS A 53 -0.54 -21.87 -1.10
CA LYS A 53 -0.03 -21.80 0.28
C LYS A 53 0.79 -20.55 0.56
N PHE A 54 1.30 -19.90 -0.47
CA PHE A 54 2.30 -18.85 -0.34
C PHE A 54 1.78 -17.50 -0.79
N LEU A 55 2.08 -16.47 0.00
CA LEU A 55 1.95 -15.06 -0.38
C LEU A 55 3.33 -14.47 -0.61
N VAL A 56 3.61 -14.03 -1.84
CA VAL A 56 4.85 -13.32 -2.14
C VAL A 56 4.72 -11.86 -1.74
N GLN A 57 5.60 -11.41 -0.86
CA GLN A 57 5.60 -10.04 -0.32
C GLN A 57 6.91 -9.34 -0.61
N GLY A 58 6.83 -8.07 -1.03
CA GLY A 58 7.97 -7.22 -1.35
C GLY A 58 8.57 -6.51 -0.15
N THR A 59 8.73 -7.19 1.00
CA THR A 59 9.38 -6.65 2.20
C THR A 59 10.84 -6.33 1.90
N LEU A 60 11.29 -5.15 2.33
CA LEU A 60 12.68 -4.70 2.20
C LEU A 60 13.42 -4.77 3.53
N TYR A 61 14.76 -4.70 3.47
CA TYR A 61 15.60 -4.74 4.67
C TYR A 61 15.26 -3.64 5.70
N PRO A 62 15.02 -2.36 5.33
CA PRO A 62 14.57 -1.35 6.26
C PRO A 62 13.27 -1.71 7.00
N ASP A 63 12.30 -2.33 6.31
CA ASP A 63 11.04 -2.76 6.92
C ASP A 63 11.29 -3.80 8.03
N VAL A 64 12.26 -4.70 7.81
CA VAL A 64 12.65 -5.72 8.79
C VAL A 64 13.30 -5.10 10.02
N VAL A 65 14.25 -4.17 9.81
CA VAL A 65 14.98 -3.50 10.91
C VAL A 65 14.03 -2.67 11.75
N GLU A 66 13.15 -1.92 11.13
CA GLU A 66 12.17 -1.09 11.83
C GLU A 66 11.11 -1.92 12.58
N SER A 67 10.78 -3.12 12.07
CA SER A 67 9.87 -4.06 12.73
C SER A 67 10.52 -4.87 13.85
N GLY A 68 11.82 -5.09 13.80
CA GLY A 68 12.60 -5.93 14.73
C GLY A 68 13.17 -5.21 15.95
N GLY A 69 13.11 -3.90 16.02
CA GLY A 69 13.75 -3.10 17.07
C GLY A 69 12.99 -3.08 18.40
N GLY A 70 13.62 -3.60 19.45
CA GLY A 70 13.42 -3.56 20.90
C GLY A 70 12.21 -2.90 21.57
N GLU A 71 12.08 -3.05 22.87
CA GLU A 71 10.95 -2.69 23.75
C GLU A 71 10.37 -1.25 23.66
N GLY A 72 10.95 -0.34 22.87
CA GLY A 72 10.44 1.02 22.62
C GLY A 72 9.82 1.23 21.24
N ALA A 73 9.95 0.28 20.32
CA ALA A 73 9.55 0.41 18.89
C ALA A 73 8.10 -0.03 18.61
N ALA A 74 7.32 -0.38 19.62
CA ALA A 74 5.97 -0.96 19.46
C ALA A 74 4.97 -0.05 18.74
N ASN A 75 5.17 1.29 18.76
CA ASN A 75 4.23 2.25 18.17
C ASN A 75 4.56 2.68 16.73
N ILE A 76 5.70 2.27 16.17
CA ILE A 76 6.11 2.68 14.80
C ILE A 76 5.77 1.59 13.76
N LYS A 77 5.34 0.42 14.21
CA LYS A 77 5.32 -0.83 13.45
C LYS A 77 4.16 -1.02 12.47
N SER A 78 3.11 -0.22 12.53
CA SER A 78 1.91 -0.40 11.71
C SER A 78 2.05 0.10 10.26
N HIS A 79 3.15 0.76 9.92
CA HIS A 79 3.36 1.37 8.60
C HIS A 79 4.03 0.44 7.60
N HIS A 80 4.68 -0.61 8.09
CA HIS A 80 5.45 -1.54 7.28
C HIS A 80 4.67 -2.82 7.06
N ASN A 81 4.82 -3.42 5.89
CA ASN A 81 4.13 -4.64 5.48
C ASN A 81 4.16 -5.76 6.53
N VAL A 82 5.22 -5.82 7.34
CA VAL A 82 5.42 -6.86 8.38
C VAL A 82 4.53 -6.64 9.61
N GLY A 83 4.22 -5.39 9.96
CA GLY A 83 3.42 -5.06 11.17
C GLY A 83 1.91 -4.94 10.91
N GLY A 84 1.48 -4.95 9.66
CA GLY A 84 0.07 -4.80 9.27
C GLY A 84 -0.63 -6.11 8.92
N LEU A 85 0.09 -7.25 8.92
CA LEU A 85 -0.50 -8.55 8.64
C LEU A 85 -1.28 -9.06 9.86
N PRO A 86 -2.48 -9.64 9.66
CA PRO A 86 -3.21 -10.32 10.73
C PRO A 86 -2.41 -11.49 11.31
N GLU A 87 -2.59 -11.77 12.61
CA GLU A 87 -1.97 -12.92 13.26
C GLU A 87 -2.51 -14.27 12.73
N ASP A 88 -3.72 -14.26 12.17
CA ASP A 88 -4.42 -15.39 11.58
C ASP A 88 -4.23 -15.53 10.06
N LEU A 89 -3.09 -15.03 9.53
CA LEU A 89 -2.78 -15.13 8.11
C LEU A 89 -2.76 -16.58 7.64
N ALA A 90 -3.56 -16.88 6.61
CA ALA A 90 -3.69 -18.23 6.04
C ALA A 90 -2.57 -18.63 5.06
N PHE A 91 -1.56 -17.77 4.86
CA PHE A 91 -0.46 -17.96 3.90
C PHE A 91 0.90 -18.03 4.57
N ASP A 92 1.77 -18.87 4.04
CA ASP A 92 3.20 -18.78 4.29
C ASP A 92 3.80 -17.63 3.47
N LEU A 93 4.63 -16.80 4.10
CA LEU A 93 5.25 -15.66 3.42
C LEU A 93 6.51 -16.04 2.65
N VAL A 94 6.61 -15.55 1.42
CA VAL A 94 7.84 -15.59 0.61
C VAL A 94 8.32 -14.18 0.36
N GLU A 95 9.44 -13.80 0.95
CA GLU A 95 9.96 -12.43 0.97
C GLU A 95 11.34 -12.35 0.27
N PRO A 96 11.37 -12.40 -1.07
CA PRO A 96 12.62 -12.51 -1.82
C PRO A 96 13.52 -11.27 -1.75
N LEU A 97 12.98 -10.13 -1.31
CA LEU A 97 13.68 -8.85 -1.24
C LEU A 97 14.09 -8.45 0.19
N ARG A 98 13.85 -9.32 1.17
CA ARG A 98 13.97 -9.05 2.62
C ARG A 98 15.35 -8.54 3.07
N THR A 99 16.40 -8.87 2.32
CA THR A 99 17.78 -8.47 2.64
C THR A 99 18.28 -7.30 1.80
N LEU A 100 17.43 -6.71 0.97
CA LEU A 100 17.81 -5.68 0.00
C LEU A 100 17.31 -4.30 0.40
N PHE A 101 18.10 -3.29 0.07
CA PHE A 101 17.69 -1.89 0.12
C PHE A 101 16.94 -1.50 -1.16
N LYS A 102 16.16 -0.43 -1.08
CA LYS A 102 15.31 0.04 -2.18
C LYS A 102 16.09 0.32 -3.47
N ASP A 103 17.31 0.83 -3.35
CA ASP A 103 18.14 1.16 -4.52
C ASP A 103 18.65 -0.11 -5.21
N GLU A 104 18.97 -1.16 -4.44
CA GLU A 104 19.35 -2.47 -4.97
C GLU A 104 18.18 -3.12 -5.70
N VAL A 105 16.96 -3.04 -5.12
CA VAL A 105 15.73 -3.54 -5.77
C VAL A 105 15.46 -2.80 -7.06
N ARG A 106 15.66 -1.48 -7.12
CA ARG A 106 15.53 -0.68 -8.34
C ARG A 106 16.57 -1.11 -9.40
N ALA A 107 17.80 -1.37 -8.99
CA ALA A 107 18.85 -1.85 -9.89
C ALA A 107 18.51 -3.24 -10.46
N ILE A 108 17.99 -4.15 -9.63
CA ILE A 108 17.51 -5.47 -10.06
C ILE A 108 16.32 -5.33 -11.02
N GLY A 109 15.35 -4.47 -10.69
CA GLY A 109 14.19 -4.21 -11.54
C GLY A 109 14.58 -3.77 -12.94
N ARG A 110 15.55 -2.85 -13.07
CA ARG A 110 16.10 -2.43 -14.37
C ARG A 110 16.73 -3.59 -15.14
N LYS A 111 17.52 -4.42 -14.46
CA LYS A 111 18.13 -5.62 -15.08
C LYS A 111 17.09 -6.64 -15.54
N LEU A 112 15.96 -6.73 -14.88
CA LEU A 112 14.84 -7.59 -15.24
C LEU A 112 13.92 -6.97 -16.31
N GLY A 113 14.22 -5.75 -16.79
CA GLY A 113 13.45 -5.09 -17.83
C GLY A 113 12.17 -4.41 -17.34
N VAL A 114 12.03 -4.15 -16.04
CA VAL A 114 10.90 -3.36 -15.51
C VAL A 114 11.00 -1.93 -16.06
N PRO A 115 9.92 -1.38 -16.65
CA PRO A 115 9.93 -0.04 -17.23
C PRO A 115 10.38 1.04 -16.24
N GLU A 116 11.23 1.96 -16.69
CA GLU A 116 11.83 3.01 -15.83
C GLU A 116 10.76 3.84 -15.10
N LYS A 117 9.62 4.14 -15.74
CA LYS A 117 8.49 4.84 -15.10
C LYS A 117 7.94 4.12 -13.87
N ILE A 118 8.15 2.81 -13.74
CA ILE A 118 7.75 2.02 -12.56
C ILE A 118 8.88 2.03 -11.54
N VAL A 119 10.13 1.79 -12.00
CA VAL A 119 11.31 1.70 -11.14
C VAL A 119 11.61 3.03 -10.45
N ALA A 120 11.54 4.15 -11.19
CA ALA A 120 11.80 5.49 -10.70
C ALA A 120 10.61 6.18 -10.02
N ARG A 121 9.45 5.49 -9.97
CA ARG A 121 8.23 6.09 -9.38
C ARG A 121 8.49 6.62 -7.97
N GLN A 122 7.99 7.83 -7.72
CA GLN A 122 8.01 8.44 -6.38
C GLN A 122 7.35 7.53 -5.34
N PRO A 123 7.80 7.57 -4.08
CA PRO A 123 7.18 6.83 -3.00
C PRO A 123 5.68 7.16 -2.90
N PHE A 124 4.86 6.11 -2.78
CA PHE A 124 3.44 6.22 -2.53
C PHE A 124 3.09 5.36 -1.32
N PRO A 125 2.38 5.88 -0.32
CA PRO A 125 2.08 5.11 0.88
C PRO A 125 1.26 3.87 0.56
N GLY A 126 1.54 2.74 1.25
CA GLY A 126 0.80 1.49 1.09
C GLY A 126 -0.71 1.65 1.26
N PRO A 127 -1.20 2.39 2.27
CA PRO A 127 -2.64 2.65 2.45
C PRO A 127 -3.26 3.58 1.39
N GLY A 128 -2.49 4.05 0.43
CA GLY A 128 -2.98 4.83 -0.69
C GLY A 128 -3.49 6.23 -0.31
N LEU A 129 -4.52 6.69 -1.00
CA LEU A 129 -5.11 8.00 -0.78
C LEU A 129 -5.90 8.11 0.53
N GLY A 130 -6.32 7.01 1.13
CA GLY A 130 -7.12 7.00 2.35
C GLY A 130 -6.47 7.75 3.52
N ILE A 131 -5.13 7.68 3.67
CA ILE A 131 -4.40 8.42 4.70
C ILE A 131 -4.05 9.85 4.30
N ARG A 132 -4.25 10.23 3.04
CA ARG A 132 -4.06 11.60 2.55
C ARG A 132 -5.34 12.45 2.63
N VAL A 133 -6.44 11.86 3.06
CA VAL A 133 -7.65 12.59 3.49
C VAL A 133 -7.55 12.78 5.00
N ILE A 134 -7.40 14.02 5.45
CA ILE A 134 -7.45 14.35 6.88
C ILE A 134 -8.92 14.45 7.27
N GLY A 135 -9.34 13.65 8.24
CA GLY A 135 -10.73 13.45 8.59
C GLY A 135 -11.35 12.21 7.96
N GLU A 136 -12.64 12.18 7.75
CA GLU A 136 -13.38 11.04 7.22
C GLU A 136 -13.08 10.81 5.73
N VAL A 137 -12.95 9.55 5.34
CA VAL A 137 -12.75 9.14 3.95
C VAL A 137 -14.10 8.88 3.31
N THR A 138 -14.50 9.77 2.42
CA THR A 138 -15.72 9.61 1.59
C THR A 138 -15.33 9.48 0.12
N ARG A 139 -16.24 8.97 -0.71
CA ARG A 139 -16.03 8.92 -2.17
C ARG A 139 -15.78 10.30 -2.75
N GLU A 140 -16.57 11.29 -2.33
CA GLU A 140 -16.44 12.68 -2.77
C GLU A 140 -15.04 13.22 -2.43
N ASN A 141 -14.57 13.05 -1.19
CA ASN A 141 -13.25 13.46 -0.75
C ASN A 141 -12.13 12.76 -1.55
N LEU A 142 -12.29 11.48 -1.86
CA LEU A 142 -11.34 10.73 -2.68
C LEU A 142 -11.33 11.24 -4.13
N ASP A 143 -12.44 11.57 -4.71
CA ASP A 143 -12.52 12.07 -6.10
C ASP A 143 -11.90 13.45 -6.23
N VAL A 144 -12.15 14.35 -5.28
CA VAL A 144 -11.46 15.66 -5.20
C VAL A 144 -9.94 15.46 -5.07
N LEU A 145 -9.50 14.58 -4.16
CA LEU A 145 -8.08 14.33 -3.94
C LEU A 145 -7.41 13.69 -5.16
N ARG A 146 -8.06 12.75 -5.85
CA ARG A 146 -7.57 12.14 -7.08
C ARG A 146 -7.38 13.16 -8.19
N ALA A 147 -8.37 14.05 -8.38
CA ALA A 147 -8.29 15.10 -9.38
C ALA A 147 -7.14 16.07 -9.08
N ALA A 148 -7.01 16.51 -7.84
CA ALA A 148 -5.94 17.41 -7.41
C ALA A 148 -4.55 16.77 -7.55
N ASP A 149 -4.37 15.50 -7.14
CA ASP A 149 -3.11 14.76 -7.29
C ASP A 149 -2.74 14.58 -8.78
N ALA A 150 -3.72 14.29 -9.63
CA ALA A 150 -3.49 14.15 -11.07
C ALA A 150 -3.02 15.45 -11.73
N ILE A 151 -3.64 16.59 -11.39
CA ILE A 151 -3.26 17.91 -11.89
C ILE A 151 -1.84 18.26 -11.41
N ALA A 152 -1.57 18.11 -10.13
CA ALA A 152 -0.28 18.42 -9.55
C ALA A 152 0.85 17.58 -10.18
N ARG A 153 0.62 16.28 -10.41
CA ARG A 153 1.58 15.40 -11.11
C ARG A 153 1.78 15.82 -12.57
N ALA A 154 0.70 16.15 -13.27
CA ALA A 154 0.80 16.60 -14.66
C ALA A 154 1.65 17.86 -14.79
N GLU A 155 1.47 18.84 -13.89
CA GLU A 155 2.29 20.07 -13.89
C GLU A 155 3.76 19.79 -13.51
N LEU A 156 4.02 18.87 -12.57
CA LEU A 156 5.37 18.43 -12.24
C LEU A 156 6.08 17.82 -13.46
N THR A 157 5.39 16.89 -14.15
CA THR A 157 5.91 16.27 -15.38
C THR A 157 6.15 17.30 -16.48
N LYS A 158 5.22 18.21 -16.68
CA LYS A 158 5.34 19.30 -17.67
C LYS A 158 6.53 20.23 -17.38
N ALA A 159 6.83 20.45 -16.11
CA ALA A 159 8.00 21.20 -15.68
C ALA A 159 9.32 20.43 -15.78
N GLY A 160 9.30 19.12 -16.08
CA GLY A 160 10.49 18.26 -16.14
C GLY A 160 11.09 17.91 -14.78
N LEU A 161 10.32 18.05 -13.70
CA LEU A 161 10.80 17.92 -12.32
C LEU A 161 10.55 16.52 -11.72
N ASP A 162 10.06 15.55 -12.49
CA ASP A 162 9.73 14.20 -11.99
C ASP A 162 10.90 13.50 -11.29
N ASN A 163 12.13 13.73 -11.76
CA ASN A 163 13.34 13.11 -11.22
C ASN A 163 14.06 13.99 -10.19
N GLU A 164 13.69 15.26 -10.06
CA GLU A 164 14.32 16.21 -9.14
C GLU A 164 13.57 16.26 -7.79
N VAL A 165 12.25 16.06 -7.83
CA VAL A 165 11.41 16.08 -6.63
C VAL A 165 11.28 14.67 -6.08
N TRP A 166 11.83 14.44 -4.89
CA TRP A 166 11.78 13.13 -4.23
C TRP A 166 10.35 12.64 -3.99
N GLN A 167 9.48 13.51 -3.50
CA GLN A 167 8.09 13.20 -3.21
C GLN A 167 7.23 14.47 -3.19
N MET A 168 6.07 14.42 -3.82
CA MET A 168 5.07 15.48 -3.81
C MET A 168 3.71 14.92 -3.41
N PRO A 169 3.41 14.84 -2.11
CA PRO A 169 2.10 14.37 -1.64
C PRO A 169 1.07 15.50 -1.73
N VAL A 170 -0.07 15.22 -2.36
CA VAL A 170 -1.27 16.03 -2.24
C VAL A 170 -2.11 15.48 -1.10
N VAL A 171 -2.58 16.35 -0.22
CA VAL A 171 -3.35 16.01 0.98
C VAL A 171 -4.63 16.83 1.00
N LEU A 172 -5.76 16.19 1.23
CA LEU A 172 -7.04 16.85 1.39
C LEU A 172 -7.30 17.14 2.89
N LEU A 173 -7.47 18.39 3.22
CA LEU A 173 -7.88 18.85 4.54
C LEU A 173 -9.39 19.04 4.55
N SER A 174 -10.13 18.16 5.24
CA SER A 174 -11.58 18.21 5.30
C SER A 174 -12.11 19.37 6.16
N GLN A 175 -11.30 19.91 7.05
CA GLN A 175 -11.62 21.05 7.88
C GLN A 175 -10.39 21.94 8.06
N VAL A 176 -10.46 23.16 7.56
CA VAL A 176 -9.48 24.22 7.86
C VAL A 176 -10.18 25.23 8.75
N ARG A 177 -9.68 25.42 9.98
CA ARG A 177 -10.10 26.53 10.84
C ARG A 177 -9.20 27.72 10.55
N SER A 178 -9.78 28.81 10.13
CA SER A 178 -9.14 30.12 10.02
C SER A 178 -9.08 30.79 11.39
#